data_28062b53ae3ef702dcb46a13fdffcf62
#
_entry.id   28062b53ae3ef702dcb46a13fdffcf62
#
_cell.length_a   1.000
_cell.length_b   1.000
_cell.length_c   1.000
_cell.angle_alpha   90.00
_cell.angle_beta   90.00
_cell.angle_gamma   90.00
#
_symmetry.space_group_name_H-M   'P 1'
#
loop_
_entity.id
_entity.type
_entity.pdbx_description
1 polymer ?
#
loop_
_entity_poly.entity_id
_entity_poly.type
_entity_poly.pdbx_seq_one_letter_code
_entity_poly.pdbx_strand_id
1 'polypeptide(L)' 'MIIIKTTTDSHKAMKLIANTLLNKKLAACINMIPRMRSKYVVDGRITESREVILLIKTTEKLENKVYKTIKYLHNYEIHE' A
#
# COMPACT_ATOMS: atom_id res chain seq x y z
N MET A 1 -18.49 3.17 1.35
CA MET A 1 -17.21 2.45 1.16
C MET A 1 -16.23 3.32 0.40
N ILE A 2 -15.01 3.33 0.83
CA ILE A 2 -13.94 4.08 0.17
C ILE A 2 -12.83 3.14 -0.28
N ILE A 3 -12.01 3.61 -1.19
CA ILE A 3 -10.83 2.88 -1.65
C ILE A 3 -9.59 3.70 -1.30
N ILE A 4 -8.68 3.09 -0.55
CA ILE A 4 -7.40 3.68 -0.23
C ILE A 4 -6.34 3.02 -1.11
N LYS A 5 -5.59 3.82 -1.85
CA LYS A 5 -4.49 3.33 -2.68
C LYS A 5 -3.19 3.54 -1.95
N THR A 6 -2.37 2.49 -1.87
CA THR A 6 -1.01 2.61 -1.40
C THR A 6 -0.07 1.83 -2.32
N THR A 7 1.17 2.23 -2.37
CA THR A 7 2.17 1.56 -3.18
C THR A 7 3.35 1.16 -2.32
N THR A 8 4.02 0.09 -2.72
CA THR A 8 5.26 -0.34 -2.10
C THR A 8 6.16 -0.93 -3.17
N ASP A 9 7.44 -1.01 -2.90
CA ASP A 9 8.41 -1.55 -3.84
C ASP A 9 8.68 -3.04 -3.66
N SER A 10 8.03 -3.69 -2.69
CA SER A 10 8.30 -5.10 -2.44
C SER A 10 7.02 -5.92 -2.27
N HIS A 11 7.08 -7.17 -2.76
CA HIS A 11 6.01 -8.14 -2.55
C HIS A 11 5.84 -8.52 -1.08
N LYS A 12 6.93 -8.53 -0.33
CA LYS A 12 6.90 -8.82 1.10
C LYS A 12 6.09 -7.76 1.85
N ALA A 13 6.34 -6.49 1.56
CA ALA A 13 5.60 -5.39 2.16
C ALA A 13 4.12 -5.44 1.76
N MET A 14 3.84 -5.74 0.50
CA MET A 14 2.48 -5.87 0.00
C MET A 14 1.69 -6.92 0.79
N LYS A 15 2.28 -8.12 0.96
CA LYS A 15 1.63 -9.21 1.69
C LYS A 15 1.43 -8.87 3.16
N LEU A 16 2.42 -8.26 3.78
CA LEU A 16 2.33 -7.88 5.19
C LEU A 16 1.21 -6.88 5.43
N ILE A 17 1.13 -5.84 4.61
CA ILE A 17 0.09 -4.82 4.72
C ILE A 17 -1.29 -5.46 4.50
N ALA A 18 -1.45 -6.22 3.43
CA ALA A 18 -2.72 -6.84 3.11
C ALA A 18 -3.20 -7.77 4.22
N ASN A 19 -2.35 -8.68 4.66
CA ASN A 19 -2.72 -9.65 5.69
C ASN A 19 -3.01 -8.98 7.02
N THR A 20 -2.24 -7.96 7.40
CA THR A 20 -2.45 -7.24 8.65
C THR A 20 -3.81 -6.53 8.64
N LEU A 21 -4.12 -5.80 7.58
CA LEU A 21 -5.38 -5.08 7.48
C LEU A 21 -6.59 -6.01 7.48
N LEU A 22 -6.49 -7.13 6.77
CA LEU A 22 -7.59 -8.10 6.73
C LEU A 22 -7.75 -8.82 8.07
N ASN A 23 -6.65 -9.25 8.69
CA ASN A 23 -6.71 -9.92 9.99
C ASN A 23 -7.26 -9.02 11.09
N LYS A 24 -6.99 -7.74 11.03
CA LYS A 24 -7.51 -6.76 11.99
C LYS A 24 -8.91 -6.27 11.63
N LYS A 25 -9.49 -6.78 10.56
CA LYS A 25 -10.81 -6.38 10.07
C LYS A 25 -10.90 -4.88 9.76
N LEU A 26 -9.80 -4.32 9.29
CA LEU A 26 -9.73 -2.91 8.90
C LEU A 26 -10.03 -2.71 7.41
N ALA A 27 -10.11 -3.78 6.65
CA ALA A 27 -10.45 -3.75 5.24
C ALA A 27 -11.39 -4.90 4.92
N ALA A 28 -12.33 -4.65 4.01
CA ALA A 28 -13.25 -5.68 3.53
C ALA A 28 -12.63 -6.51 2.42
N CYS A 29 -11.82 -5.88 1.59
CA CYS A 29 -11.18 -6.51 0.43
C CYS A 29 -9.96 -5.69 0.03
N ILE A 30 -8.93 -6.37 -0.45
CA ILE A 30 -7.73 -5.70 -0.94
C ILE A 30 -7.39 -6.28 -2.31
N ASN A 31 -7.34 -5.42 -3.31
CA ASN A 31 -6.84 -5.80 -4.63
C ASN A 31 -5.35 -5.50 -4.69
N MET A 32 -4.57 -6.48 -5.11
CA MET A 32 -3.12 -6.35 -5.20
C MET A 32 -2.72 -6.39 -6.66
N ILE A 33 -2.04 -5.33 -7.10
CA ILE A 33 -1.60 -5.22 -8.49
C ILE A 33 -0.07 -5.23 -8.48
N PRO A 34 0.54 -6.35 -8.84
CA PRO A 34 2.00 -6.46 -8.90
C PRO A 34 2.54 -5.89 -10.20
N ARG A 35 3.84 -5.67 -10.24
CA ARG A 35 4.60 -5.31 -11.45
C ARG A 35 4.13 -4.02 -12.11
N MET A 36 3.73 -3.06 -11.30
CA MET A 36 3.42 -1.74 -11.80
C MET A 36 4.71 -1.00 -12.12
N ARG A 37 4.74 -0.31 -13.26
CA ARG A 37 5.89 0.50 -13.66
C ARG A 37 5.46 1.95 -13.67
N SER A 38 6.18 2.79 -12.94
CA SER A 38 5.90 4.21 -12.87
C SER A 38 7.02 4.99 -13.52
N LYS A 39 6.68 5.92 -14.39
CA LYS A 39 7.64 6.82 -15.03
C LYS A 39 7.40 8.23 -14.53
N TYR A 40 8.48 8.93 -14.23
CA TYR A 40 8.40 10.29 -13.74
C TYR A 40 9.70 11.04 -14.08
N VAL A 41 9.66 12.34 -13.94
CA VAL A 41 10.81 13.18 -14.24
C VAL A 41 11.50 13.60 -12.96
N VAL A 42 12.80 13.33 -12.89
CA VAL A 42 13.68 13.78 -11.80
C VAL A 42 14.86 14.50 -12.42
N ASP A 43 15.05 15.75 -12.03
CA ASP A 43 16.15 16.59 -12.54
C ASP A 43 16.22 16.60 -14.08
N GLY A 44 15.07 16.71 -14.73
CA GLY A 44 14.96 16.75 -16.17
C GLY A 44 15.14 15.41 -16.88
N ARG A 45 15.26 14.32 -16.13
CA ARG A 45 15.43 12.98 -16.70
C ARG A 45 14.23 12.11 -16.42
N ILE A 46 13.86 11.30 -17.40
CA ILE A 46 12.80 10.30 -17.21
C ILE A 46 13.38 9.16 -16.38
N THR A 47 12.72 8.89 -15.26
CA THR A 47 13.09 7.84 -14.31
C THR A 47 11.97 6.83 -14.23
N GLU A 48 12.31 5.56 -14.05
CA GLU A 48 11.31 4.49 -13.92
C GLU A 48 11.54 3.74 -12.62
N SER A 49 10.44 3.42 -11.94
CA SER A 49 10.48 2.54 -10.79
C SER A 49 9.45 1.44 -10.95
N ARG A 50 9.69 0.31 -10.26
CA ARG A 50 8.75 -0.80 -10.19
C ARG A 50 8.07 -0.77 -8.85
N GLU A 51 6.77 -0.92 -8.87
CA GLU A 51 5.95 -0.83 -7.68
C GLU A 51 4.88 -1.91 -7.69
N VAL A 52 4.37 -2.21 -6.51
CA VAL A 52 3.14 -3.00 -6.34
C VAL A 52 2.09 -2.06 -5.74
N ILE A 53 0.86 -2.20 -6.20
CA ILE A 53 -0.25 -1.36 -5.74
C ILE A 53 -1.21 -2.19 -4.92
N LEU A 54 -1.67 -1.59 -3.83
CA LEU A 54 -2.77 -2.12 -3.04
C LEU A 54 -3.95 -1.17 -3.15
N LEU A 55 -5.10 -1.71 -3.53
CA LEU A 55 -6.37 -1.00 -3.49
C LEU A 55 -7.16 -1.56 -2.32
N ILE A 56 -7.26 -0.79 -1.25
CA ILE A 56 -7.84 -1.22 0.01
C ILE A 56 -9.26 -0.71 0.11
N LYS A 57 -10.23 -1.63 0.10
CA LYS A 57 -11.64 -1.28 0.22
C LYS A 57 -12.03 -1.32 1.68
N THR A 58 -12.45 -0.17 2.21
CA THR A 58 -12.80 -0.03 3.62
C THR A 58 -13.90 1.01 3.77
N THR A 59 -14.22 1.39 4.99
CA THR A 59 -15.22 2.41 5.29
C THR A 59 -14.54 3.70 5.73
N GLU A 60 -15.26 4.81 5.62
CA GLU A 60 -14.76 6.10 6.12
C GLU A 60 -14.43 6.03 7.62
N LYS A 61 -15.23 5.26 8.37
CA LYS A 61 -15.03 5.10 9.80
C LYS A 61 -13.67 4.49 10.13
N LEU A 62 -13.17 3.60 9.29
CA LEU A 62 -11.91 2.89 9.52
C LEU A 62 -10.71 3.53 8.82
N GLU A 63 -10.93 4.56 8.05
CA GLU A 63 -9.89 5.18 7.22
C GLU A 63 -8.64 5.55 8.01
N ASN A 64 -8.80 6.25 9.13
CA ASN A 64 -7.65 6.69 9.93
C ASN A 64 -6.89 5.51 10.54
N LYS A 65 -7.60 4.45 10.93
CA LYS A 65 -6.96 3.24 11.46
C LYS A 65 -6.14 2.54 10.38
N VAL A 66 -6.63 2.54 9.14
CA VAL A 66 -5.88 1.99 8.01
C VAL A 66 -4.60 2.77 7.80
N TYR A 67 -4.66 4.10 7.76
CA TYR A 67 -3.47 4.94 7.59
C TYR A 67 -2.46 4.72 8.70
N LYS A 68 -2.91 4.67 9.94
CA LYS A 68 -2.03 4.46 11.09
C LYS A 68 -1.35 3.10 11.03
N THR A 69 -2.08 2.07 10.63
CA THR A 69 -1.54 0.72 10.53
C THR A 69 -0.49 0.63 9.44
N ILE A 70 -0.76 1.21 8.27
CA ILE A 70 0.22 1.23 7.17
C ILE A 70 1.48 1.98 7.60
N LYS A 71 1.31 3.13 8.23
CA LYS A 71 2.45 3.93 8.71
C LYS A 71 3.27 3.16 9.74
N TYR A 72 2.61 2.49 10.67
CA TYR A 72 3.29 1.67 11.66
C TYR A 72 4.12 0.57 11.00
N LEU A 73 3.54 -0.13 10.04
CA LEU A 73 4.22 -1.22 9.34
C LEU A 73 5.45 -0.71 8.59
N HIS A 74 5.35 0.42 7.90
CA HIS A 74 6.49 1.01 7.20
C HIS A 74 7.61 1.41 8.14
N ASN A 75 7.28 1.93 9.31
CA ASN A 75 8.29 2.45 10.24
C ASN A 75 8.96 1.35 11.05
N TYR A 76 8.27 0.25 11.36
CA TYR A 76 8.73 -0.74 12.33
C TYR A 76 8.88 -2.15 11.80
N GLU A 77 8.12 -2.52 10.77
CA GLU A 77 8.12 -3.89 10.25
C GLU A 77 8.71 -4.00 8.85
N ILE A 78 8.65 -2.94 8.07
CA ILE A 78 9.15 -2.90 6.70
C ILE A 78 10.33 -1.95 6.63
N HIS A 79 11.52 -2.49 6.38
CA HIS A 79 12.72 -1.69 6.19
C HIS A 79 13.05 -1.68 4.70
N GLU A 80 13.06 -0.50 4.15
CA GLU A 80 13.44 -0.28 2.76
C GLU A 80 14.85 0.26 2.66
#